data_4de679020c49b80c2f8392ba5499ddb8
#
_entry.id   4de679020c49b80c2f8392ba5499ddb8
#
_cell.length_a   1.000
_cell.length_b   1.000
_cell.length_c   1.000
_cell.angle_alpha   90.00
_cell.angle_beta   90.00
_cell.angle_gamma   90.00
#
_symmetry.space_group_name_H-M   'P 1'
#
loop_
_entity.id
_entity.type
_entity.pdbx_description
1 polymer ?
#
loop_
_entity_poly.entity_id
_entity_poly.type
_entity_poly.pdbx_seq_one_letter_code
_entity_poly.pdbx_strand_id
1 'polypeptide(L)'
;MILKDAPNKENAEAFIDFMCRADVALKNFEYITYSTPNMAARDLIEDDALKNSPVAFPDLSNYSNLETFHYLGSDGDELYNNLWKEVKSN
;
A
#
# COMPACT_ATOMS: atom_id res chain seq x y z
N MET A 1 -3.13 6.18 8.50
CA MET A 1 -3.95 7.37 8.87
C MET A 1 -4.58 7.11 10.23
N ILE A 2 -4.60 8.09 11.13
CA ILE A 2 -5.26 8.03 12.43
C ILE A 2 -6.35 9.10 12.43
N LEU A 3 -7.56 8.73 12.86
CA LEU A 3 -8.68 9.69 12.97
C LEU A 3 -8.38 10.74 14.03
N LYS A 4 -8.86 11.98 13.82
CA LYS A 4 -8.59 13.12 14.71
C LYS A 4 -9.00 12.85 16.15
N ASP A 5 -10.14 12.19 16.34
CA ASP A 5 -10.75 11.95 17.65
C ASP A 5 -10.54 10.48 18.10
N ALA A 6 -9.48 9.82 17.63
CA ALA A 6 -9.15 8.45 18.06
C ALA A 6 -8.80 8.43 19.55
N PRO A 7 -9.46 7.60 20.38
CA PRO A 7 -9.27 7.59 21.84
C PRO A 7 -7.88 7.07 22.27
N ASN A 8 -7.21 6.29 21.44
CA ASN A 8 -5.92 5.66 21.72
C ASN A 8 -4.87 6.07 20.68
N LYS A 9 -4.74 7.36 20.43
CA LYS A 9 -3.84 7.90 19.39
C LYS A 9 -2.39 7.45 19.57
N GLU A 10 -1.85 7.52 20.78
CA GLU A 10 -0.47 7.14 21.08
C GLU A 10 -0.20 5.65 20.77
N ASN A 11 -1.14 4.77 21.10
CA ASN A 11 -1.02 3.35 20.76
C ASN A 11 -1.08 3.11 19.25
N ALA A 12 -1.91 3.87 18.55
CA ALA A 12 -2.00 3.81 17.09
C ALA A 12 -0.70 4.30 16.41
N GLU A 13 -0.11 5.37 16.93
CA GLU A 13 1.18 5.88 16.48
C GLU A 13 2.29 4.87 16.73
N ALA A 14 2.36 4.28 17.91
CA ALA A 14 3.33 3.24 18.24
C ALA A 14 3.19 1.99 17.35
N PHE A 15 1.96 1.61 17.02
CA PHE A 15 1.72 0.51 16.07
C PHE A 15 2.21 0.84 14.66
N ILE A 16 1.93 2.05 14.16
CA ILE A 16 2.42 2.50 12.85
C ILE A 16 3.95 2.52 12.83
N ASP A 17 4.58 3.06 13.88
CA ASP A 17 6.03 3.09 13.99
C ASP A 17 6.63 1.68 13.99
N PHE A 18 6.05 0.76 14.74
CA PHE A 18 6.42 -0.66 14.72
C PHE A 18 6.34 -1.25 13.30
N MET A 19 5.26 -0.97 12.56
CA MET A 19 5.08 -1.46 11.19
C MET A 19 6.08 -0.85 10.19
N CYS A 20 6.60 0.35 10.49
CA CYS A 20 7.61 1.03 9.68
C CYS A 20 9.04 0.54 9.95
N ARG A 21 9.29 -0.27 10.96
CA ARG A 21 10.61 -0.87 11.20
C ARG A 21 11.01 -1.74 10.01
N ALA A 22 12.28 -1.67 9.62
CA ALA A 22 12.78 -2.38 8.44
C ALA A 22 12.59 -3.91 8.51
N ASP A 23 12.85 -4.51 9.67
CA ASP A 23 12.71 -5.94 9.91
C ASP A 23 11.24 -6.40 9.87
N VAL A 24 10.32 -5.57 10.36
CA VAL A 24 8.87 -5.85 10.34
C VAL A 24 8.32 -5.65 8.92
N ALA A 25 8.71 -4.58 8.25
CA ALA A 25 8.30 -4.30 6.88
C ALA A 25 8.81 -5.36 5.90
N LEU A 26 10.01 -5.91 6.11
CA LEU A 26 10.53 -7.04 5.34
C LEU A 26 9.66 -8.29 5.52
N LYS A 27 9.32 -8.66 6.75
CA LYS A 27 8.44 -9.82 7.01
C LYS A 27 7.05 -9.65 6.37
N ASN A 28 6.50 -8.44 6.41
CA ASN A 28 5.24 -8.15 5.72
C ASN A 28 5.38 -8.30 4.21
N PHE A 29 6.45 -7.78 3.62
CA PHE A 29 6.75 -7.93 2.20
C PHE A 29 6.85 -9.41 1.80
N GLU A 30 7.59 -10.21 2.55
CA GLU A 30 7.76 -11.66 2.29
C GLU A 30 6.44 -12.42 2.40
N TYR A 31 5.57 -12.04 3.33
CA TYR A 31 4.27 -12.69 3.53
C TYR A 31 3.23 -12.27 2.51
N ILE A 32 3.10 -10.96 2.26
CA ILE A 32 2.06 -10.37 1.40
C ILE A 32 2.47 -10.44 -0.07
N THR A 33 3.78 -10.45 -0.37
CA THR A 33 4.38 -10.44 -1.71
C THR A 33 4.09 -9.18 -2.54
N TYR A 34 3.58 -8.10 -1.93
CA TYR A 34 3.43 -6.81 -2.55
C TYR A 34 4.65 -5.94 -2.27
N SER A 35 4.99 -5.07 -3.25
CA SER A 35 6.08 -4.11 -3.10
C SER A 35 5.98 -3.31 -1.79
N THR A 36 7.11 -3.12 -1.14
CA THR A 36 7.20 -2.28 0.05
C THR A 36 7.73 -0.89 -0.29
N PRO A 37 7.11 0.18 0.21
CA PRO A 37 7.66 1.54 0.09
C PRO A 37 8.82 1.79 1.05
N ASN A 38 9.10 0.86 1.97
CA ASN A 38 10.17 0.99 2.95
C ASN A 38 11.52 0.59 2.33
N MET A 39 12.34 1.58 1.99
CA MET A 39 13.64 1.35 1.36
C MET A 39 14.61 0.59 2.26
N ALA A 40 14.58 0.84 3.57
CA ALA A 40 15.42 0.11 4.52
C ALA A 40 15.03 -1.39 4.60
N ALA A 41 13.74 -1.72 4.44
CA ALA A 41 13.30 -3.11 4.34
C ALA A 41 13.76 -3.74 3.02
N ARG A 42 13.71 -3.00 1.91
CA ARG A 42 14.24 -3.48 0.62
C ARG A 42 15.74 -3.81 0.70
N ASP A 43 16.51 -2.99 1.42
CA ASP A 43 17.95 -3.22 1.58
C ASP A 43 18.27 -4.51 2.35
N LEU A 44 17.38 -4.97 3.20
CA LEU A 44 17.48 -6.23 3.94
C LEU A 44 17.11 -7.48 3.13
N ILE A 45 16.57 -7.34 1.92
CA ILE A 45 16.24 -8.50 1.07
C ILE A 45 17.54 -9.16 0.64
N GLU A 46 17.71 -10.43 1.01
CA GLU A 46 18.91 -11.23 0.71
C GLU A 46 18.90 -11.79 -0.71
N ASP A 47 17.72 -12.07 -1.26
CA ASP A 47 17.56 -12.56 -2.64
C ASP A 47 17.72 -11.39 -3.64
N ASP A 48 18.84 -11.37 -4.32
CA ASP A 48 19.17 -10.37 -5.32
C ASP A 48 18.19 -10.36 -6.51
N ALA A 49 17.65 -11.50 -6.90
CA ALA A 49 16.66 -11.57 -7.98
C ALA A 49 15.34 -10.90 -7.55
N LEU A 50 14.92 -11.10 -6.30
CA LEU A 50 13.74 -10.47 -5.74
C LEU A 50 13.96 -8.98 -5.50
N LYS A 51 15.11 -8.61 -4.94
CA LYS A 51 15.51 -7.22 -4.66
C LYS A 51 15.53 -6.34 -5.91
N ASN A 52 15.91 -6.92 -7.06
CA ASN A 52 16.01 -6.26 -8.35
C ASN A 52 14.84 -6.61 -9.30
N SER A 53 13.82 -7.27 -8.79
CA SER A 53 12.66 -7.66 -9.60
C SER A 53 11.91 -6.42 -10.12
N PRO A 54 11.74 -6.25 -11.43
CA PRO A 54 10.97 -5.14 -11.99
C PRO A 54 9.46 -5.26 -11.70
N VAL A 55 9.01 -6.43 -11.25
CA VAL A 55 7.62 -6.67 -10.84
C VAL A 55 7.41 -6.19 -9.40
N ALA A 56 8.35 -6.53 -8.49
CA ALA A 56 8.27 -6.10 -7.10
C ALA A 56 8.66 -4.61 -6.93
N PHE A 57 9.63 -4.14 -7.69
CA PHE A 57 10.16 -2.78 -7.61
C PHE A 57 10.27 -2.16 -9.01
N PRO A 58 9.14 -1.81 -9.64
CA PRO A 58 9.14 -1.23 -10.97
C PRO A 58 9.82 0.16 -10.96
N ASP A 59 10.60 0.43 -12.00
CA ASP A 59 11.08 1.79 -12.25
C ASP A 59 9.93 2.62 -12.84
N LEU A 60 9.34 3.46 -12.03
CA LEU A 60 8.17 4.27 -12.40
C LEU A 60 8.48 5.28 -13.51
N SER A 61 9.74 5.60 -13.75
CA SER A 61 10.14 6.50 -14.86
C SER A 61 9.85 5.92 -16.24
N ASN A 62 9.72 4.59 -16.33
CA ASN A 62 9.39 3.87 -17.57
C ASN A 62 7.88 3.90 -17.92
N TYR A 63 7.05 4.46 -17.06
CA TYR A 63 5.59 4.49 -17.25
C TYR A 63 5.09 5.93 -17.33
N SER A 64 4.73 6.37 -18.52
CA SER A 64 4.25 7.75 -18.76
C SER A 64 2.75 7.96 -18.48
N ASN A 65 2.00 6.88 -18.28
CA ASN A 65 0.55 6.87 -18.12
C ASN A 65 0.10 6.40 -16.74
N LEU A 66 0.93 6.62 -15.72
CA LEU A 66 0.56 6.34 -14.34
C LEU A 66 -0.42 7.39 -13.84
N GLU A 67 -1.52 6.91 -13.28
CA GLU A 67 -2.53 7.74 -12.65
C GLU A 67 -2.84 7.22 -11.24
N THR A 68 -3.25 8.11 -10.36
CA THR A 68 -3.77 7.75 -9.03
C THR A 68 -5.28 7.93 -9.02
N PHE A 69 -5.96 7.09 -8.23
CA PHE A 69 -7.39 7.27 -8.01
C PHE A 69 -7.66 8.59 -7.31
N HIS A 70 -8.51 9.41 -7.90
CA HIS A 70 -8.96 10.66 -7.34
C HIS A 70 -10.37 10.52 -6.79
N TYR A 71 -10.72 11.36 -5.83
CA TYR A 71 -12.09 11.46 -5.36
C TYR A 71 -12.97 12.03 -6.47
N LEU A 72 -14.01 11.28 -6.85
CA LEU A 72 -14.89 11.59 -7.98
C LEU A 72 -16.07 12.48 -7.61
N GLY A 73 -16.16 12.94 -6.36
CA GLY A 73 -17.35 13.58 -5.82
C GLY A 73 -18.39 12.56 -5.35
N SER A 74 -19.38 13.03 -4.60
CA SER A 74 -20.41 12.14 -4.01
C SER A 74 -21.17 11.35 -5.07
N ASP A 75 -21.56 12.01 -6.16
CA ASP A 75 -22.34 11.38 -7.23
C ASP A 75 -21.53 10.33 -7.99
N GLY A 76 -20.23 10.60 -8.21
CA GLY A 76 -19.31 9.64 -8.83
C GLY A 76 -19.08 8.42 -7.95
N ASP A 77 -18.86 8.63 -6.65
CA ASP A 77 -18.70 7.54 -5.69
C ASP A 77 -19.97 6.69 -5.56
N GLU A 78 -21.15 7.30 -5.56
CA GLU A 78 -22.44 6.57 -5.53
C GLU A 78 -22.61 5.73 -6.78
N LEU A 79 -22.38 6.29 -7.96
CA LEU A 79 -22.44 5.56 -9.23
C LEU A 79 -21.46 4.38 -9.23
N TYR A 80 -20.20 4.60 -8.86
CA TYR A 80 -19.19 3.57 -8.80
C TYR A 80 -19.59 2.43 -7.85
N ASN A 81 -20.07 2.76 -6.66
CA ASN A 81 -20.51 1.78 -5.68
C ASN A 81 -21.73 0.98 -6.16
N ASN A 82 -22.66 1.59 -6.87
CA ASN A 82 -23.84 0.91 -7.39
C ASN A 82 -23.47 -0.07 -8.52
N LEU A 83 -22.63 0.37 -9.47
CA LEU A 83 -22.10 -0.51 -10.52
C LEU A 83 -21.32 -1.70 -9.94
N TRP A 84 -20.52 -1.46 -8.92
CA TRP A 84 -19.75 -2.52 -8.25
C TRP A 84 -20.65 -3.54 -7.54
N LYS A 85 -21.75 -3.08 -6.92
CA LYS A 85 -22.75 -3.98 -6.33
C LYS A 85 -23.43 -4.84 -7.40
N GLU A 86 -23.81 -4.27 -8.54
CA GLU A 86 -24.41 -5.02 -9.66
C GLU A 86 -23.46 -6.12 -10.17
N VAL A 87 -22.18 -5.81 -10.36
CA VAL A 87 -21.18 -6.79 -10.80
C VAL A 87 -21.04 -7.94 -9.79
N LYS A 88 -21.13 -7.66 -8.49
CA LYS A 88 -20.99 -8.69 -7.45
C LYS A 88 -22.26 -9.49 -7.19
N SER A 89 -23.41 -8.98 -7.58
CA SER A 89 -24.71 -9.65 -7.35
C SER A 89 -25.11 -10.63 -8.47
N ASN A 90 -24.36 -10.65 -9.56
CA ASN A 90 -24.45 -11.60 -10.66
C ASN A 90 -23.41 -12.71 -10.50
#